data_182d60a412195e660c43b3d59e9679cb
#
_entry.id   182d60a412195e660c43b3d59e9679cb
#
_cell.length_a   1.000
_cell.length_b   1.000
_cell.length_c   1.000
_cell.angle_alpha   90.00
_cell.angle_beta   90.00
_cell.angle_gamma   90.00
#
_symmetry.space_group_name_H-M   'P 1'
#
loop_
_entity.id
_entity.type
_entity.pdbx_description
1 polymer ?
#
loop_
_entity_poly.entity_id
_entity_poly.type
_entity_poly.pdbx_seq_one_letter_code
_entity_poly.pdbx_strand_id
1 'polypeptide(L)'
;RQRQMCIRDRYKMIIKNVIVYTEDKKFTAGGIVVHDDKIESIYTTENVPDMPGEEVVDGQGAYAIPGLIDLHFHGCMGDDFCDNSKEAIENIAKYEASVGVTTIAPATMTLPVEELEDILRTAAEYKKEQNPKGADLVGVNMEGPFISPVKKGAQDERNIMPCDTDICQRFLDASE
;
A
#
# COMPACT_ATOMS: atom_id res chain seq x y z
N ARG A 1 -31.35 25.79 -11.69
CA ARG A 1 -31.18 24.31 -11.53
C ARG A 1 -30.21 24.11 -10.39
N GLN A 2 -30.73 23.89 -9.19
CA GLN A 2 -29.98 23.44 -8.02
C GLN A 2 -29.40 22.07 -8.36
N ARG A 3 -28.07 21.94 -8.39
CA ARG A 3 -27.40 20.66 -8.29
C ARG A 3 -27.71 20.13 -6.90
N GLN A 4 -28.57 19.11 -6.81
CA GLN A 4 -28.60 18.23 -5.65
C GLN A 4 -27.20 17.61 -5.56
N MET A 5 -26.37 18.16 -4.69
CA MET A 5 -25.22 17.41 -4.16
C MET A 5 -25.84 16.22 -3.43
N CYS A 6 -25.68 15.03 -3.96
CA CYS A 6 -25.85 13.81 -3.17
C CYS A 6 -24.94 13.98 -1.96
N ILE A 7 -25.54 14.18 -0.79
CA ILE A 7 -24.89 13.99 0.48
C ILE A 7 -24.60 12.48 0.47
N ARG A 8 -23.38 12.09 0.16
CA ARG A 8 -22.88 10.76 0.54
C ARG A 8 -23.05 10.73 2.03
N ASP A 9 -23.91 9.83 2.52
CA ASP A 9 -24.02 9.55 3.94
C ASP A 9 -22.58 9.28 4.40
N ARG A 10 -22.08 10.15 5.28
CA ARG A 10 -20.72 10.07 5.77
C ARG A 10 -20.64 8.80 6.59
N TYR A 11 -19.85 7.84 6.09
CA TYR A 11 -19.68 6.56 6.75
C TYR A 11 -18.91 6.77 8.05
N LYS A 12 -19.49 6.32 9.17
CA LYS A 12 -18.82 6.27 10.46
C LYS A 12 -18.80 4.85 10.98
N MET A 13 -17.69 4.47 11.57
CA MET A 13 -17.51 3.16 12.18
C MET A 13 -16.79 3.32 13.51
N ILE A 14 -17.18 2.47 14.47
CA ILE A 14 -16.50 2.37 15.76
C ILE A 14 -15.82 1.00 15.83
N ILE A 15 -14.51 1.00 16.05
CA ILE A 15 -13.77 -0.20 16.42
C ILE A 15 -13.62 -0.17 17.95
N LYS A 16 -14.26 -1.10 18.66
CA LYS A 16 -14.20 -1.19 20.12
C LYS A 16 -13.42 -2.41 20.61
N ASN A 17 -13.14 -2.44 21.91
CA ASN A 17 -12.41 -3.55 22.56
C ASN A 17 -11.07 -3.86 21.86
N VAL A 18 -10.27 -2.86 21.63
CA VAL A 18 -8.93 -2.99 21.09
C VAL A 18 -7.89 -2.36 22.02
N ILE A 19 -6.66 -2.81 21.88
CA ILE A 19 -5.49 -2.21 22.53
C ILE A 19 -4.77 -1.39 21.44
N VAL A 20 -5.01 -0.07 21.43
CA VAL A 20 -4.56 0.81 20.36
C VAL A 20 -3.13 1.28 20.62
N TYR A 21 -2.27 1.21 19.59
CA TYR A 21 -0.97 1.86 19.59
C TYR A 21 -1.14 3.35 19.28
N THR A 22 -0.88 4.19 20.26
CA THR A 22 -1.13 5.64 20.23
C THR A 22 0.11 6.45 19.85
N GLU A 23 -0.07 7.73 19.50
CA GLU A 23 1.01 8.63 19.07
C GLU A 23 2.12 8.80 20.10
N ASP A 24 1.82 8.65 21.40
CA ASP A 24 2.80 8.65 22.49
C ASP A 24 3.58 7.32 22.60
N LYS A 25 3.45 6.44 21.61
CA LYS A 25 4.12 5.14 21.48
C LYS A 25 3.79 4.15 22.61
N LYS A 26 2.55 4.20 23.09
CA LYS A 26 2.01 3.28 24.08
C LYS A 26 0.83 2.50 23.55
N PHE A 27 0.59 1.37 24.17
CA PHE A 27 -0.61 0.58 23.98
C PHE A 27 -1.65 0.97 25.02
N THR A 28 -2.82 1.43 24.56
CA THR A 28 -3.90 1.91 25.43
C THR A 28 -5.19 1.16 25.11
N ALA A 29 -5.83 0.59 26.11
CA ALA A 29 -7.12 -0.08 25.94
C ALA A 29 -8.22 0.96 25.64
N GLY A 30 -9.04 0.68 24.63
CA GLY A 30 -10.09 1.60 24.18
C GLY A 30 -10.66 1.21 22.82
N GLY A 31 -10.70 2.17 21.91
CA GLY A 31 -11.16 1.97 20.56
C GLY A 31 -10.86 3.16 19.65
N ILE A 32 -11.34 3.01 18.43
CA ILE A 32 -11.08 3.95 17.34
C ILE A 32 -12.40 4.35 16.70
N VAL A 33 -12.60 5.63 16.46
CA VAL A 33 -13.67 6.15 15.61
C VAL A 33 -13.09 6.45 14.24
N VAL A 34 -13.67 5.82 13.22
CA VAL A 34 -13.33 6.06 11.82
C VAL A 34 -14.45 6.89 11.19
N HIS A 35 -14.08 7.88 10.41
CA HIS A 35 -14.99 8.70 9.63
C HIS A 35 -14.49 8.74 8.18
N ASP A 36 -15.28 8.15 7.28
CA ASP A 36 -14.90 7.90 5.90
C ASP A 36 -13.59 7.06 5.82
N ASP A 37 -12.51 7.64 5.34
CA ASP A 37 -11.19 7.01 5.17
C ASP A 37 -10.17 7.41 6.25
N LYS A 38 -10.64 8.05 7.35
CA LYS A 38 -9.72 8.62 8.36
C LYS A 38 -10.07 8.21 9.76
N ILE A 39 -9.04 8.07 10.59
CA ILE A 39 -9.20 7.99 12.04
C ILE A 39 -9.63 9.38 12.55
N GLU A 40 -10.89 9.48 13.02
CA GLU A 40 -11.41 10.72 13.62
C GLU A 40 -10.87 10.91 15.03
N SER A 41 -10.88 9.82 15.82
CA SER A 41 -10.38 9.87 17.21
C SER A 41 -10.05 8.47 17.75
N ILE A 42 -9.21 8.46 18.77
CA ILE A 42 -8.97 7.29 19.64
C ILE A 42 -9.56 7.60 21.00
N TYR A 43 -10.31 6.68 21.58
CA TYR A 43 -10.92 6.83 22.90
C TYR A 43 -10.45 5.74 23.86
N THR A 44 -10.47 6.05 25.16
CA THR A 44 -10.18 5.08 26.22
C THR A 44 -11.45 4.35 26.64
N THR A 45 -11.33 3.23 27.35
CA THR A 45 -12.46 2.46 27.87
C THR A 45 -13.39 3.24 28.78
N GLU A 46 -12.91 4.33 29.39
CA GLU A 46 -13.69 5.21 30.27
C GLU A 46 -14.53 6.24 29.49
N ASN A 47 -14.20 6.50 28.24
CA ASN A 47 -14.79 7.56 27.41
C ASN A 47 -15.36 7.00 26.09
N VAL A 48 -16.10 5.91 26.17
CA VAL A 48 -16.73 5.30 24.98
C VAL A 48 -17.74 6.28 24.36
N PRO A 49 -17.61 6.66 23.10
CA PRO A 49 -18.54 7.56 22.45
C PRO A 49 -19.92 6.89 22.28
N ASP A 50 -20.98 7.64 22.59
CA ASP A 50 -22.35 7.23 22.29
C ASP A 50 -22.69 7.62 20.85
N MET A 51 -22.73 6.63 19.97
CA MET A 51 -22.95 6.81 18.53
C MET A 51 -23.99 5.79 18.05
N PRO A 52 -25.27 5.99 18.39
CA PRO A 52 -26.33 5.05 18.02
C PRO A 52 -26.54 5.04 16.49
N GLY A 53 -26.62 3.83 15.93
CA GLY A 53 -26.87 3.60 14.51
C GLY A 53 -25.65 3.51 13.63
N GLU A 54 -24.44 3.69 14.18
CA GLU A 54 -23.20 3.53 13.43
C GLU A 54 -22.74 2.06 13.40
N GLU A 55 -21.92 1.71 12.41
CA GLU A 55 -21.31 0.38 12.35
C GLU A 55 -20.32 0.17 13.50
N VAL A 56 -20.42 -0.99 14.16
CA VAL A 56 -19.57 -1.34 15.30
C VAL A 56 -18.81 -2.63 15.01
N VAL A 57 -17.49 -2.54 15.03
CA VAL A 57 -16.57 -3.70 14.95
C VAL A 57 -16.02 -3.98 16.34
N ASP A 58 -16.21 -5.21 16.84
CA ASP A 58 -15.65 -5.63 18.13
C ASP A 58 -14.28 -6.30 17.88
N GLY A 59 -13.21 -5.65 18.34
CA GLY A 59 -11.85 -6.15 18.19
C GLY A 59 -11.44 -7.24 19.19
N GLN A 60 -12.33 -7.61 20.13
CA GLN A 60 -12.16 -8.75 21.06
C GLN A 60 -10.83 -8.75 21.83
N GLY A 61 -10.30 -7.57 22.15
CA GLY A 61 -9.02 -7.42 22.85
C GLY A 61 -7.79 -7.49 21.95
N ALA A 62 -7.96 -7.51 20.63
CA ALA A 62 -6.84 -7.49 19.69
C ALA A 62 -6.07 -6.16 19.75
N TYR A 63 -4.82 -6.21 19.33
CA TYR A 63 -4.01 -5.01 19.15
C TYR A 63 -4.39 -4.29 17.85
N ALA A 64 -4.60 -2.99 17.94
CA ALA A 64 -4.76 -2.11 16.79
C ALA A 64 -3.48 -1.30 16.59
N ILE A 65 -2.81 -1.54 15.48
CA ILE A 65 -1.57 -0.87 15.08
C ILE A 65 -1.77 -0.22 13.71
N PRO A 66 -0.94 0.77 13.33
CA PRO A 66 -0.87 1.21 11.93
C PRO A 66 -0.63 0.03 11.00
N GLY A 67 -1.21 0.08 9.81
CA GLY A 67 -0.93 -0.92 8.78
C GLY A 67 0.57 -0.99 8.48
N LEU A 68 1.06 -2.18 8.19
CA LEU A 68 2.46 -2.38 7.83
C LEU A 68 2.73 -1.82 6.43
N ILE A 69 3.97 -1.43 6.19
CA ILE A 69 4.42 -0.91 4.89
C ILE A 69 5.56 -1.82 4.42
N ASP A 70 5.40 -2.42 3.23
CA ASP A 70 6.47 -3.19 2.60
C ASP A 70 7.07 -2.40 1.43
N LEU A 71 8.36 -2.10 1.55
CA LEU A 71 9.09 -1.28 0.58
C LEU A 71 10.03 -2.09 -0.30
N HIS A 72 10.14 -3.40 -0.09
CA HIS A 72 11.05 -4.22 -0.87
C HIS A 72 10.68 -5.70 -0.82
N PHE A 73 9.98 -6.14 -1.83
CA PHE A 73 9.67 -7.55 -2.13
C PHE A 73 9.44 -7.68 -3.64
N HIS A 74 9.52 -8.87 -4.21
CA HIS A 74 9.40 -9.06 -5.67
C HIS A 74 8.04 -9.63 -6.08
N GLY A 75 7.41 -10.37 -5.21
CA GLY A 75 6.11 -10.98 -5.48
C GLY A 75 5.72 -11.98 -4.40
N CYS A 76 4.53 -12.57 -4.55
CA CYS A 76 4.00 -13.59 -3.64
C CYS A 76 2.94 -14.45 -4.35
N MET A 77 2.61 -15.60 -3.75
CA MET A 77 1.54 -16.49 -4.22
C MET A 77 1.69 -17.02 -5.65
N GLY A 78 2.90 -16.95 -6.22
CA GLY A 78 3.19 -17.38 -7.59
C GLY A 78 3.17 -16.27 -8.62
N ASP A 79 2.79 -15.05 -8.23
CA ASP A 79 2.88 -13.84 -9.04
C ASP A 79 4.15 -13.06 -8.71
N ASP A 80 4.79 -12.47 -9.72
CA ASP A 80 5.94 -11.56 -9.59
C ASP A 80 5.55 -10.17 -10.09
N PHE A 81 6.07 -9.14 -9.43
CA PHE A 81 5.81 -7.76 -9.85
C PHE A 81 6.33 -7.48 -11.27
N CYS A 82 7.39 -8.19 -11.67
CA CYS A 82 7.95 -8.11 -13.01
C CYS A 82 7.19 -8.93 -14.08
N ASP A 83 6.10 -9.60 -13.74
CA ASP A 83 5.23 -10.29 -14.73
C ASP A 83 4.53 -9.33 -15.71
N ASN A 84 4.65 -8.03 -15.48
CA ASN A 84 4.03 -6.98 -16.31
C ASN A 84 2.52 -7.18 -16.48
N SER A 85 1.83 -7.50 -15.39
CA SER A 85 0.41 -7.84 -15.36
C SER A 85 -0.33 -7.11 -14.24
N LYS A 86 -1.39 -6.38 -14.59
CA LYS A 86 -2.28 -5.77 -13.57
C LYS A 86 -2.91 -6.81 -12.65
N GLU A 87 -3.22 -8.00 -13.18
CA GLU A 87 -3.79 -9.10 -12.38
C GLU A 87 -2.78 -9.61 -11.35
N ALA A 88 -1.51 -9.78 -11.73
CA ALA A 88 -0.45 -10.15 -10.81
C ALA A 88 -0.30 -9.11 -9.69
N ILE A 89 -0.25 -7.82 -10.02
CA ILE A 89 -0.17 -6.73 -9.03
C ILE A 89 -1.39 -6.75 -8.10
N GLU A 90 -2.60 -6.99 -8.62
CA GLU A 90 -3.82 -7.07 -7.81
C GLU A 90 -3.81 -8.25 -6.84
N ASN A 91 -3.34 -9.42 -7.29
CA ASN A 91 -3.22 -10.61 -6.44
C ASN A 91 -2.21 -10.39 -5.32
N ILE A 92 -1.06 -9.81 -5.65
CA ILE A 92 -0.03 -9.40 -4.69
C ILE A 92 -0.64 -8.42 -3.66
N ALA A 93 -1.27 -7.35 -4.10
CA ALA A 93 -1.84 -6.34 -3.22
C ALA A 93 -2.91 -6.92 -2.29
N LYS A 94 -3.75 -7.84 -2.77
CA LYS A 94 -4.75 -8.55 -1.95
C LYS A 94 -4.11 -9.44 -0.89
N TYR A 95 -3.06 -10.17 -1.26
CA TYR A 95 -2.35 -11.02 -0.31
C TYR A 95 -1.67 -10.17 0.77
N GLU A 96 -0.96 -9.13 0.40
CA GLU A 96 -0.30 -8.22 1.33
C GLU A 96 -1.29 -7.59 2.31
N ALA A 97 -2.45 -7.13 1.84
CA ALA A 97 -3.52 -6.64 2.72
C ALA A 97 -4.02 -7.72 3.69
N SER A 98 -4.11 -8.97 3.25
CA SER A 98 -4.58 -10.10 4.09
C SER A 98 -3.66 -10.43 5.26
N VAL A 99 -2.38 -10.05 5.17
CA VAL A 99 -1.38 -10.26 6.23
C VAL A 99 -1.05 -8.98 7.01
N GLY A 100 -1.81 -7.89 6.76
CA GLY A 100 -1.71 -6.64 7.52
C GLY A 100 -0.78 -5.59 6.90
N VAL A 101 -0.23 -5.83 5.72
CA VAL A 101 0.49 -4.83 4.94
C VAL A 101 -0.53 -4.00 4.16
N THR A 102 -0.63 -2.73 4.46
CA THR A 102 -1.63 -1.82 3.85
C THR A 102 -1.04 -0.95 2.76
N THR A 103 0.29 -0.90 2.64
CA THR A 103 0.99 -0.05 1.68
C THR A 103 2.18 -0.81 1.12
N ILE A 104 2.34 -0.80 -0.19
CA ILE A 104 3.40 -1.53 -0.90
C ILE A 104 4.17 -0.64 -1.87
N ALA A 105 5.48 -0.89 -1.96
CA ALA A 105 6.35 -0.43 -3.02
C ALA A 105 7.21 -1.62 -3.48
N PRO A 106 6.66 -2.52 -4.32
CA PRO A 106 7.35 -3.72 -4.77
C PRO A 106 8.64 -3.39 -5.54
N ALA A 107 9.60 -4.30 -5.49
CA ALA A 107 10.87 -4.14 -6.14
C ALA A 107 10.88 -4.79 -7.52
N THR A 108 11.49 -4.11 -8.50
CA THR A 108 11.80 -4.74 -9.81
C THR A 108 13.05 -5.60 -9.71
N MET A 109 13.20 -6.51 -10.64
CA MET A 109 14.50 -7.09 -10.96
C MET A 109 15.29 -6.15 -11.86
N THR A 110 16.61 -6.41 -12.03
CA THR A 110 17.44 -5.73 -13.01
C THR A 110 17.20 -6.35 -14.39
N LEU A 111 16.34 -5.72 -15.18
CA LEU A 111 15.85 -6.15 -16.49
C LEU A 111 16.29 -5.16 -17.58
N PRO A 112 16.11 -5.48 -18.87
CA PRO A 112 16.29 -4.52 -19.96
C PRO A 112 15.45 -3.26 -19.76
N VAL A 113 15.97 -2.11 -20.22
CA VAL A 113 15.33 -0.79 -20.00
C VAL A 113 13.90 -0.75 -20.52
N GLU A 114 13.65 -1.28 -21.69
CA GLU A 114 12.33 -1.30 -22.32
C GLU A 114 11.33 -2.16 -21.52
N GLU A 115 11.77 -3.26 -20.96
CA GLU A 115 10.96 -4.13 -20.12
C GLU A 115 10.63 -3.46 -18.79
N LEU A 116 11.58 -2.75 -18.18
CA LEU A 116 11.33 -1.94 -16.98
C LEU A 116 10.33 -0.82 -17.23
N GLU A 117 10.40 -0.15 -18.38
CA GLU A 117 9.41 0.87 -18.77
C GLU A 117 8.00 0.28 -18.89
N ASP A 118 7.86 -0.90 -19.48
CA ASP A 118 6.54 -1.56 -19.61
C ASP A 118 5.98 -1.96 -18.24
N ILE A 119 6.81 -2.47 -17.33
CA ILE A 119 6.43 -2.77 -15.96
C ILE A 119 5.98 -1.50 -15.22
N LEU A 120 6.72 -0.39 -15.35
CA LEU A 120 6.37 0.88 -14.74
C LEU A 120 5.05 1.45 -15.27
N ARG A 121 4.80 1.37 -16.59
CA ARG A 121 3.50 1.77 -17.18
C ARG A 121 2.35 0.93 -16.64
N THR A 122 2.53 -0.38 -16.56
CA THR A 122 1.52 -1.30 -16.00
C THR A 122 1.23 -0.97 -14.53
N ALA A 123 2.27 -0.67 -13.74
CA ALA A 123 2.11 -0.26 -12.34
C ALA A 123 1.37 1.09 -12.22
N ALA A 124 1.72 2.08 -13.05
CA ALA A 124 1.06 3.38 -13.08
C ALA A 124 -0.43 3.28 -13.48
N GLU A 125 -0.74 2.43 -14.47
CA GLU A 125 -2.12 2.15 -14.84
C GLU A 125 -2.89 1.43 -13.74
N TYR A 126 -2.29 0.43 -13.10
CA TYR A 126 -2.91 -0.26 -11.95
C TYR A 126 -3.20 0.72 -10.82
N LYS A 127 -2.25 1.61 -10.48
CA LYS A 127 -2.41 2.59 -9.41
C LYS A 127 -3.61 3.53 -9.62
N LYS A 128 -3.95 3.88 -10.86
CA LYS A 128 -5.11 4.72 -11.18
C LYS A 128 -6.45 4.05 -10.86
N GLU A 129 -6.50 2.71 -10.88
CA GLU A 129 -7.72 1.90 -10.76
C GLU A 129 -7.63 0.84 -9.65
N GLN A 130 -6.64 0.95 -8.76
CA GLN A 130 -6.35 -0.08 -7.78
C GLN A 130 -7.54 -0.43 -6.88
N ASN A 131 -7.60 -1.71 -6.51
CA ASN A 131 -8.67 -2.22 -5.68
C ASN A 131 -8.55 -1.69 -4.24
N PRO A 132 -9.57 -1.01 -3.68
CA PRO A 132 -9.52 -0.48 -2.31
C PRO A 132 -9.46 -1.55 -1.22
N LYS A 133 -9.61 -2.83 -1.57
CA LYS A 133 -9.45 -3.97 -0.65
C LYS A 133 -8.05 -4.58 -0.68
N GLY A 134 -7.17 -4.12 -1.56
CA GLY A 134 -5.76 -4.48 -1.61
C GLY A 134 -4.90 -3.49 -0.83
N ALA A 135 -3.61 -3.81 -0.67
CA ALA A 135 -2.63 -2.85 -0.20
C ALA A 135 -2.43 -1.73 -1.24
N ASP A 136 -2.25 -0.51 -0.77
CA ASP A 136 -2.07 0.67 -1.63
C ASP A 136 -0.69 0.64 -2.29
N LEU A 137 -0.65 0.55 -3.61
CA LEU A 137 0.57 0.68 -4.40
C LEU A 137 0.98 2.16 -4.45
N VAL A 138 1.95 2.56 -3.66
CA VAL A 138 2.39 3.97 -3.57
C VAL A 138 3.53 4.31 -4.51
N GLY A 139 4.28 3.31 -4.97
CA GLY A 139 5.40 3.49 -5.89
C GLY A 139 6.06 2.15 -6.23
N VAL A 140 7.18 2.23 -6.93
CA VAL A 140 8.00 1.08 -7.31
C VAL A 140 9.41 1.29 -6.77
N ASN A 141 9.97 0.27 -6.12
CA ASN A 141 11.36 0.25 -5.71
C ASN A 141 12.20 -0.38 -6.84
N MET A 142 12.90 0.43 -7.61
CA MET A 142 13.72 -0.08 -8.71
C MET A 142 15.03 -0.68 -8.17
N GLU A 143 15.13 -2.03 -8.16
CA GLU A 143 16.39 -2.72 -7.88
C GLU A 143 17.19 -2.88 -9.17
N GLY A 144 17.92 -1.84 -9.51
CA GLY A 144 18.63 -1.71 -10.78
C GLY A 144 17.89 -0.81 -11.79
N PRO A 145 18.46 -0.59 -12.97
CA PRO A 145 19.72 -1.15 -13.48
C PRO A 145 21.01 -0.48 -12.94
N PHE A 146 20.91 0.59 -12.17
CA PHE A 146 22.04 1.41 -11.71
C PHE A 146 22.62 0.90 -10.38
N ILE A 147 22.97 -0.37 -10.32
CA ILE A 147 23.55 -1.02 -9.15
C ILE A 147 25.00 -1.44 -9.40
N SER A 148 25.70 -1.74 -8.29
CA SER A 148 27.10 -2.20 -8.39
C SER A 148 27.18 -3.65 -8.89
N PRO A 149 27.93 -3.96 -9.95
CA PRO A 149 28.11 -5.34 -10.42
C PRO A 149 28.83 -6.22 -9.40
N VAL A 150 29.63 -5.62 -8.49
CA VAL A 150 30.37 -6.36 -7.46
C VAL A 150 29.47 -6.90 -6.35
N LYS A 151 28.34 -6.23 -6.08
CA LYS A 151 27.39 -6.57 -5.00
C LYS A 151 25.97 -6.84 -5.52
N LYS A 152 25.84 -7.21 -6.78
CA LYS A 152 24.57 -7.39 -7.48
C LYS A 152 23.64 -8.48 -6.91
N GLY A 153 24.18 -9.40 -6.12
CA GLY A 153 23.39 -10.54 -5.65
C GLY A 153 22.88 -11.41 -6.80
N ALA A 154 21.59 -11.66 -6.83
CA ALA A 154 20.91 -12.46 -7.87
C ALA A 154 20.62 -11.69 -9.17
N GLN A 155 20.88 -10.37 -9.20
CA GLN A 155 20.57 -9.54 -10.37
C GLN A 155 21.40 -9.92 -11.61
N ASP A 156 20.79 -9.81 -12.79
CA ASP A 156 21.46 -10.15 -14.06
C ASP A 156 22.48 -9.07 -14.44
N GLU A 157 23.74 -9.47 -14.44
CA GLU A 157 24.89 -8.59 -14.74
C GLU A 157 24.79 -7.94 -16.13
N ARG A 158 24.17 -8.61 -17.10
CA ARG A 158 24.02 -8.12 -18.47
C ARG A 158 23.18 -6.85 -18.58
N ASN A 159 22.29 -6.63 -17.62
CA ASN A 159 21.38 -5.49 -17.55
C ASN A 159 21.86 -4.39 -16.60
N ILE A 160 22.99 -4.61 -15.90
CA ILE A 160 23.57 -3.59 -15.03
C ILE A 160 24.29 -2.55 -15.89
N MET A 161 24.02 -1.28 -15.62
CA MET A 161 24.61 -0.17 -16.35
C MET A 161 25.04 0.97 -15.43
N PRO A 162 25.95 1.83 -15.87
CA PRO A 162 26.26 3.07 -15.19
C PRO A 162 25.03 3.96 -15.09
N CYS A 163 25.02 4.83 -14.08
CA CYS A 163 23.94 5.80 -13.91
C CYS A 163 23.81 6.69 -15.15
N ASP A 164 22.58 6.80 -15.67
CA ASP A 164 22.25 7.55 -16.87
C ASP A 164 20.98 8.37 -16.61
N THR A 165 21.08 9.69 -16.72
CA THR A 165 19.99 10.62 -16.42
C THR A 165 18.87 10.57 -17.44
N ASP A 166 19.17 10.27 -18.70
CA ASP A 166 18.16 10.19 -19.76
C ASP A 166 17.33 8.92 -19.58
N ILE A 167 17.96 7.82 -19.19
CA ILE A 167 17.24 6.58 -18.81
C ILE A 167 16.43 6.79 -17.53
N CYS A 168 16.97 7.48 -16.52
CA CYS A 168 16.18 7.84 -15.33
C CYS A 168 14.92 8.63 -15.71
N GLN A 169 15.04 9.60 -16.62
CA GLN A 169 13.87 10.37 -17.07
C GLN A 169 12.86 9.50 -17.79
N ARG A 170 13.29 8.56 -18.65
CA ARG A 170 12.41 7.58 -19.30
C ARG A 170 11.60 6.76 -18.27
N PHE A 171 12.23 6.31 -17.18
CA PHE A 171 11.54 5.59 -16.12
C PHE A 171 10.52 6.46 -15.38
N LEU A 172 10.86 7.72 -15.09
CA LEU A 172 9.91 8.67 -14.50
C LEU A 172 8.71 8.89 -15.42
N ASP A 173 8.95 9.15 -16.71
CA ASP A 173 7.90 9.35 -17.71
C ASP A 173 6.99 8.11 -17.86
N ALA A 174 7.56 6.90 -17.73
CA ALA A 174 6.82 5.64 -17.79
C ALA A 174 5.96 5.39 -16.53
N SER A 175 6.29 6.03 -15.40
CA SER A 175 5.61 5.85 -14.12
C SER A 175 4.48 6.85 -13.84
N GLU A 176 4.17 7.76 -14.76
CA GLU A 176 3.07 8.74 -14.69
C GLU A 176 1.75 8.16 -15.28
#